data_06c7529e3ad3148678184f2f96d09cd9
#
_entry.id   06c7529e3ad3148678184f2f96d09cd9
#
_cell.length_a   1.000
_cell.length_b   1.000
_cell.length_c   1.000
_cell.angle_alpha   90.00
_cell.angle_beta   90.00
_cell.angle_gamma   90.00
#
_symmetry.space_group_name_H-M   'P 1'
#
loop_
_entity.id
_entity.type
_entity.pdbx_description
1 polymer ?
#
loop_
_entity_poly.entity_id
_entity_poly.type
_entity_poly.pdbx_seq_one_letter_code
_entity_poly.pdbx_strand_id
1 'polypeptide(L)'
;PIYGFVVNRSLFEQYDIPLPTDYESFVSACQAFEKVGIRGFTADYTYDYTCMETLQGLSAAELTTTEGRKWRTAYSDPASTARVGLDDTVWPGAFERMAQFIRDTHLTADDLALNYDDVTGMFRNGEAAMYFGSSAGVKMFRDEGIDTIFLPFFSQNGEKWIMTTPYFQIALNRDLEQDTARREKAMKVLNVMLSEQAQNRIVSEGQDILSYSQNVPLRLTEYLKDVRSVVEENHMYIRIASNDFFAVSKDVVSKMIAGELTAEQAYQAFNAQLLA
;
A
#
# COMPACT_ATOMS: atom_id res chain seq x y z
N PRO A 1 -3.25 -3.39 -8.26
CA PRO A 1 -3.46 -4.11 -6.99
C PRO A 1 -3.98 -3.18 -5.91
N ILE A 2 -4.50 -3.78 -4.84
CA ILE A 2 -4.92 -3.12 -3.62
C ILE A 2 -3.89 -3.48 -2.56
N TYR A 3 -3.42 -2.50 -1.78
CA TYR A 3 -2.44 -2.68 -0.71
C TYR A 3 -3.06 -2.41 0.65
N GLY A 4 -2.66 -3.20 1.63
CA GLY A 4 -3.11 -3.18 3.02
C GLY A 4 -2.48 -4.33 3.81
N PHE A 5 -3.24 -5.00 4.65
CA PHE A 5 -2.76 -6.09 5.48
C PHE A 5 -3.28 -7.44 4.98
N VAL A 6 -2.37 -8.37 4.74
CA VAL A 6 -2.67 -9.77 4.47
C VAL A 6 -2.66 -10.52 5.79
N VAL A 7 -3.72 -11.24 6.10
CA VAL A 7 -4.00 -11.77 7.44
C VAL A 7 -4.25 -13.28 7.39
N ASN A 8 -3.55 -14.04 8.21
CA ASN A 8 -3.76 -15.48 8.38
C ASN A 8 -4.92 -15.72 9.35
N ARG A 9 -6.15 -15.83 8.83
CA ARG A 9 -7.37 -16.00 9.63
C ARG A 9 -7.31 -17.27 10.50
N SER A 10 -6.69 -18.33 10.02
CA SER A 10 -6.57 -19.57 10.80
C SER A 10 -5.84 -19.38 12.12
N LEU A 11 -4.82 -18.48 12.16
CA LEU A 11 -4.12 -18.18 13.42
C LEU A 11 -5.02 -17.41 14.39
N PHE A 12 -5.81 -16.46 13.90
CA PHE A 12 -6.78 -15.73 14.72
C PHE A 12 -7.79 -16.67 15.35
N GLU A 13 -8.35 -17.62 14.58
CA GLU A 13 -9.27 -18.63 15.07
C GLU A 13 -8.58 -19.59 16.05
N GLN A 14 -7.36 -20.05 15.74
CA GLN A 14 -6.61 -20.98 16.58
C GLN A 14 -6.32 -20.45 17.98
N TYR A 15 -6.01 -19.15 18.08
CA TYR A 15 -5.63 -18.50 19.35
C TYR A 15 -6.77 -17.69 19.99
N ASP A 16 -7.99 -17.78 19.44
CA ASP A 16 -9.17 -17.02 19.92
C ASP A 16 -8.90 -15.51 20.01
N ILE A 17 -8.19 -14.97 19.01
CA ILE A 17 -7.88 -13.55 18.89
C ILE A 17 -8.88 -12.94 17.89
N PRO A 18 -9.61 -11.87 18.25
CA PRO A 18 -10.53 -11.21 17.33
C PRO A 18 -9.81 -10.59 16.13
N LEU A 19 -10.42 -10.68 14.93
CA LEU A 19 -9.92 -9.96 13.75
C LEU A 19 -10.00 -8.45 13.95
N PRO A 20 -8.98 -7.69 13.53
CA PRO A 20 -8.96 -6.24 13.63
C PRO A 20 -10.08 -5.58 12.82
N THR A 21 -10.74 -4.60 13.43
CA THR A 21 -11.78 -3.78 12.79
C THR A 21 -11.43 -2.29 12.74
N ASP A 22 -10.42 -1.89 13.52
CA ASP A 22 -9.88 -0.55 13.66
C ASP A 22 -8.41 -0.62 14.10
N TYR A 23 -7.76 0.53 14.26
CA TYR A 23 -6.35 0.59 14.63
C TYR A 23 -6.08 0.04 16.05
N GLU A 24 -6.94 0.31 17.01
CA GLU A 24 -6.78 -0.17 18.40
C GLU A 24 -6.86 -1.69 18.48
N SER A 25 -7.84 -2.31 17.80
CA SER A 25 -7.94 -3.76 17.72
C SER A 25 -6.81 -4.40 16.91
N PHE A 26 -6.25 -3.70 15.91
CA PHE A 26 -5.05 -4.15 15.19
C PHE A 26 -3.85 -4.23 16.13
N VAL A 27 -3.61 -3.19 16.92
CA VAL A 27 -2.53 -3.17 17.92
C VAL A 27 -2.75 -4.25 18.98
N SER A 28 -3.98 -4.40 19.47
CA SER A 28 -4.34 -5.43 20.45
C SER A 28 -4.09 -6.84 19.93
N ALA A 29 -4.39 -7.08 18.65
CA ALA A 29 -4.11 -8.36 18.02
C ALA A 29 -2.59 -8.62 17.90
N CYS A 30 -1.79 -7.62 17.51
CA CYS A 30 -0.32 -7.75 17.49
C CYS A 30 0.21 -8.16 18.85
N GLN A 31 -0.19 -7.46 19.92
CA GLN A 31 0.23 -7.76 21.29
C GLN A 31 -0.25 -9.14 21.79
N ALA A 32 -1.43 -9.57 21.36
CA ALA A 32 -1.95 -10.88 21.72
C ALA A 32 -1.14 -12.01 21.07
N PHE A 33 -0.75 -11.89 19.81
CA PHE A 33 0.10 -12.85 19.13
C PHE A 33 1.50 -12.93 19.73
N GLU A 34 2.09 -11.80 20.09
CA GLU A 34 3.42 -11.77 20.75
C GLU A 34 3.44 -12.55 22.08
N LYS A 35 2.36 -12.51 22.86
CA LYS A 35 2.25 -13.29 24.11
C LYS A 35 2.28 -14.81 23.88
N VAL A 36 1.94 -15.27 22.70
CA VAL A 36 1.99 -16.68 22.32
C VAL A 36 3.19 -17.02 21.43
N GLY A 37 4.13 -16.08 21.29
CA GLY A 37 5.38 -16.29 20.54
C GLY A 37 5.25 -16.18 19.03
N ILE A 38 4.16 -15.60 18.53
CA ILE A 38 3.93 -15.35 17.11
C ILE A 38 4.10 -13.84 16.87
N ARG A 39 4.77 -13.48 15.80
CA ARG A 39 4.88 -12.08 15.38
C ARG A 39 3.51 -11.56 14.92
N GLY A 40 3.02 -10.48 15.52
CA GLY A 40 1.71 -9.91 15.16
C GLY A 40 1.70 -9.33 13.76
N PHE A 41 2.77 -8.58 13.41
CA PHE A 41 2.93 -7.93 12.11
C PHE A 41 4.37 -8.01 11.61
N THR A 42 4.55 -8.08 10.29
CA THR A 42 5.86 -8.00 9.61
C THR A 42 5.73 -7.33 8.23
N ALA A 43 6.84 -6.89 7.66
CA ALA A 43 6.90 -6.38 6.28
C ALA A 43 8.33 -6.48 5.72
N ASP A 44 8.45 -6.49 4.39
CA ASP A 44 9.71 -6.60 3.66
C ASP A 44 10.42 -5.25 3.49
N TYR A 45 10.82 -4.65 4.62
CA TYR A 45 11.44 -3.32 4.64
C TYR A 45 12.83 -3.23 3.98
N THR A 46 13.35 -4.29 3.36
CA THR A 46 14.51 -4.21 2.47
C THR A 46 14.19 -3.42 1.20
N TYR A 47 12.91 -3.29 0.83
CA TYR A 47 12.49 -2.61 -0.39
C TYR A 47 12.04 -1.17 -0.14
N ASP A 48 12.39 -0.28 -1.06
CA ASP A 48 12.04 1.14 -1.03
C ASP A 48 10.54 1.36 -1.16
N TYR A 49 9.86 0.57 -1.99
CA TYR A 49 8.42 0.66 -2.16
C TYR A 49 7.67 0.30 -0.88
N THR A 50 8.11 -0.69 -0.08
CA THR A 50 7.44 -1.05 1.19
C THR A 50 7.53 0.09 2.20
N CYS A 51 8.70 0.73 2.32
CA CYS A 51 8.87 1.91 3.17
C CYS A 51 7.91 3.04 2.77
N MET A 52 7.87 3.34 1.49
CA MET A 52 7.02 4.41 0.94
C MET A 52 5.53 4.07 1.04
N GLU A 53 5.15 2.83 0.75
CA GLU A 53 3.76 2.37 0.76
C GLU A 53 3.19 2.30 2.17
N THR A 54 3.98 1.85 3.15
CA THR A 54 3.54 1.84 4.54
C THR A 54 3.32 3.26 5.06
N LEU A 55 4.27 4.18 4.82
CA LEU A 55 4.14 5.58 5.23
C LEU A 55 2.89 6.24 4.61
N GLN A 56 2.67 6.08 3.31
CA GLN A 56 1.52 6.67 2.62
C GLN A 56 0.21 5.97 2.95
N GLY A 57 0.21 4.65 3.07
CA GLY A 57 -0.99 3.87 3.37
C GLY A 57 -1.57 4.19 4.74
N LEU A 58 -0.72 4.25 5.76
CA LEU A 58 -1.10 4.65 7.12
C LEU A 58 -1.62 6.09 7.20
N SER A 59 -1.21 6.95 6.27
CA SER A 59 -1.54 8.38 6.23
C SER A 59 -2.53 8.73 5.11
N ALA A 60 -3.21 7.75 4.53
CA ALA A 60 -4.10 7.98 3.39
C ALA A 60 -5.24 8.96 3.70
N ALA A 61 -5.78 8.92 4.91
CA ALA A 61 -6.82 9.85 5.36
C ALA A 61 -6.35 11.31 5.29
N GLU A 62 -5.16 11.60 5.79
CA GLU A 62 -4.57 12.95 5.80
C GLU A 62 -4.17 13.40 4.39
N LEU A 63 -3.57 12.50 3.63
CA LEU A 63 -3.11 12.78 2.26
C LEU A 63 -4.27 12.99 1.27
N THR A 64 -5.50 12.68 1.65
CA THR A 64 -6.72 12.88 0.85
C THR A 64 -7.56 14.07 1.31
N THR A 65 -7.16 14.77 2.37
CA THR A 65 -7.74 16.07 2.76
C THR A 65 -7.59 17.11 1.64
N THR A 66 -8.24 18.27 1.79
CA THR A 66 -8.09 19.37 0.83
C THR A 66 -6.64 19.79 0.67
N GLU A 67 -5.92 19.93 1.77
CA GLU A 67 -4.51 20.31 1.83
C GLU A 67 -3.62 19.21 1.23
N GLY A 68 -3.85 17.97 1.60
CA GLY A 68 -3.14 16.81 1.05
C GLY A 68 -3.33 16.68 -0.46
N ARG A 69 -4.53 16.92 -0.98
CA ARG A 69 -4.79 16.92 -2.43
C ARG A 69 -4.09 18.09 -3.15
N LYS A 70 -4.08 19.28 -2.56
CA LYS A 70 -3.35 20.45 -3.13
C LYS A 70 -1.86 20.11 -3.23
N TRP A 71 -1.27 19.61 -2.14
CA TRP A 71 0.13 19.22 -2.14
C TRP A 71 0.41 18.13 -3.20
N ARG A 72 -0.39 17.07 -3.26
CA ARG A 72 -0.23 15.99 -4.26
C ARG A 72 -0.29 16.52 -5.69
N THR A 73 -1.20 17.43 -5.96
CA THR A 73 -1.33 18.07 -7.29
C THR A 73 -0.07 18.86 -7.64
N ALA A 74 0.45 19.66 -6.71
CA ALA A 74 1.67 20.43 -6.91
C ALA A 74 2.90 19.52 -7.07
N TYR A 75 3.02 18.48 -6.23
CA TYR A 75 4.13 17.53 -6.30
C TYR A 75 4.15 16.71 -7.60
N SER A 76 2.97 16.37 -8.11
CA SER A 76 2.83 15.54 -9.32
C SER A 76 2.70 16.33 -10.62
N ASP A 77 2.83 17.65 -10.57
CA ASP A 77 2.70 18.51 -11.77
C ASP A 77 3.92 18.32 -12.69
N PRO A 78 3.75 17.69 -13.86
CA PRO A 78 4.86 17.48 -14.79
C PRO A 78 5.35 18.75 -15.46
N ALA A 79 4.59 19.85 -15.37
CA ALA A 79 4.97 21.17 -15.89
C ALA A 79 5.79 21.97 -14.87
N SER A 80 5.82 21.55 -13.61
CA SER A 80 6.60 22.26 -12.58
C SER A 80 8.09 22.03 -12.80
N THR A 81 8.85 23.12 -12.84
CA THR A 81 10.32 23.11 -12.85
C THR A 81 10.90 23.27 -11.45
N ALA A 82 10.06 23.61 -10.47
CA ALA A 82 10.44 23.77 -9.07
C ALA A 82 10.26 22.45 -8.31
N ARG A 83 11.22 22.13 -7.44
CA ARG A 83 11.06 21.04 -6.49
C ARG A 83 9.99 21.41 -5.46
N VAL A 84 9.12 20.46 -5.16
CA VAL A 84 8.04 20.62 -4.18
C VAL A 84 8.41 19.79 -2.96
N GLY A 85 8.62 20.44 -1.84
CA GLY A 85 8.83 19.80 -0.55
C GLY A 85 7.52 19.23 0.02
N LEU A 86 7.60 18.63 1.20
CA LEU A 86 6.45 18.13 1.94
C LEU A 86 5.60 19.31 2.48
N ASP A 87 4.30 19.12 2.55
CA ASP A 87 3.38 20.10 3.13
C ASP A 87 3.43 20.10 4.67
N ASP A 88 3.63 21.25 5.27
CA ASP A 88 3.81 21.42 6.72
C ASP A 88 2.54 21.14 7.54
N THR A 89 1.38 21.06 6.91
CA THR A 89 0.10 20.81 7.61
C THR A 89 -0.30 19.34 7.60
N VAL A 90 0.22 18.55 6.64
CA VAL A 90 -0.18 17.15 6.42
C VAL A 90 0.92 16.17 6.87
N TRP A 91 2.14 16.40 6.41
CA TRP A 91 3.20 15.40 6.55
C TRP A 91 3.77 15.23 7.95
N PRO A 92 3.85 16.24 8.84
CA PRO A 92 4.25 15.99 10.23
C PRO A 92 3.40 14.94 10.90
N GLY A 93 2.07 14.98 10.73
CA GLY A 93 1.15 13.97 11.25
C GLY A 93 1.36 12.58 10.63
N ALA A 94 1.75 12.51 9.35
CA ALA A 94 2.06 11.24 8.70
C ALA A 94 3.30 10.56 9.31
N PHE A 95 4.34 11.32 9.62
CA PHE A 95 5.54 10.79 10.28
C PHE A 95 5.27 10.41 11.75
N GLU A 96 4.46 11.17 12.47
CA GLU A 96 4.02 10.78 13.83
C GLU A 96 3.25 9.46 13.81
N ARG A 97 2.39 9.27 12.83
CA ARG A 97 1.63 8.02 12.63
C ARG A 97 2.56 6.85 12.31
N MET A 98 3.55 7.05 11.44
CA MET A 98 4.54 6.02 11.15
C MET A 98 5.37 5.65 12.39
N ALA A 99 5.79 6.65 13.16
CA ALA A 99 6.51 6.43 14.41
C ALA A 99 5.65 5.67 15.46
N GLN A 100 4.36 5.99 15.54
CA GLN A 100 3.42 5.26 16.38
C GLN A 100 3.27 3.81 15.91
N PHE A 101 3.06 3.60 14.62
CA PHE A 101 2.94 2.25 14.04
C PHE A 101 4.17 1.39 14.31
N ILE A 102 5.39 1.94 14.16
CA ILE A 102 6.65 1.27 14.48
C ILE A 102 6.66 0.81 15.95
N ARG A 103 6.29 1.69 16.88
CA ARG A 103 6.22 1.34 18.31
C ARG A 103 5.18 0.26 18.60
N ASP A 104 3.98 0.42 18.04
CA ASP A 104 2.83 -0.43 18.33
C ASP A 104 2.96 -1.84 17.72
N THR A 105 3.74 -1.98 16.66
CA THR A 105 4.04 -3.26 15.99
C THR A 105 5.42 -3.82 16.36
N HIS A 106 6.12 -3.17 17.26
CA HIS A 106 7.47 -3.54 17.76
C HIS A 106 8.48 -3.77 16.62
N LEU A 107 8.40 -2.99 15.55
CA LEU A 107 9.40 -3.03 14.49
C LEU A 107 10.75 -2.53 15.00
N THR A 108 11.81 -3.21 14.61
CA THR A 108 13.19 -2.95 15.03
C THR A 108 14.16 -2.96 13.85
N ALA A 109 15.42 -2.63 14.09
CA ALA A 109 16.48 -2.70 13.09
C ALA A 109 16.61 -4.09 12.44
N ASP A 110 16.28 -5.17 13.16
CA ASP A 110 16.35 -6.53 12.64
C ASP A 110 15.33 -6.75 11.51
N ASP A 111 14.19 -6.03 11.54
CA ASP A 111 13.16 -6.11 10.48
C ASP A 111 13.64 -5.53 9.15
N LEU A 112 14.65 -4.66 9.17
CA LEU A 112 15.22 -4.07 7.97
C LEU A 112 16.00 -5.07 7.10
N ALA A 113 16.33 -6.24 7.64
CA ALA A 113 16.99 -7.32 6.92
C ALA A 113 16.00 -8.27 6.22
N LEU A 114 14.71 -8.23 6.57
CA LEU A 114 13.70 -9.14 6.03
C LEU A 114 13.34 -8.73 4.60
N ASN A 115 13.50 -9.65 3.67
CA ASN A 115 13.05 -9.52 2.29
C ASN A 115 11.68 -10.18 2.10
N TYR A 116 11.14 -10.12 0.88
CA TYR A 116 9.82 -10.68 0.55
C TYR A 116 9.71 -12.18 0.84
N ASP A 117 10.76 -12.96 0.54
CA ASP A 117 10.74 -14.40 0.76
C ASP A 117 10.78 -14.73 2.26
N ASP A 118 11.53 -13.95 3.06
CA ASP A 118 11.55 -14.09 4.51
C ASP A 118 10.16 -13.82 5.12
N VAL A 119 9.55 -12.69 4.76
CA VAL A 119 8.23 -12.27 5.26
C VAL A 119 7.14 -13.26 4.86
N THR A 120 7.10 -13.67 3.59
CA THR A 120 6.12 -14.64 3.11
C THR A 120 6.37 -16.04 3.66
N GLY A 121 7.63 -16.40 3.93
CA GLY A 121 8.02 -17.62 4.63
C GLY A 121 7.49 -17.65 6.07
N MET A 122 7.73 -16.58 6.84
CA MET A 122 7.20 -16.44 8.21
C MET A 122 5.67 -16.54 8.24
N PHE A 123 4.98 -15.87 7.32
CA PHE A 123 3.52 -15.94 7.21
C PHE A 123 3.04 -17.37 6.89
N ARG A 124 3.67 -18.02 5.92
CA ARG A 124 3.36 -19.40 5.49
C ARG A 124 3.55 -20.41 6.63
N ASN A 125 4.59 -20.22 7.43
CA ASN A 125 4.91 -21.10 8.56
C ASN A 125 4.08 -20.82 9.82
N GLY A 126 3.25 -19.76 9.81
CA GLY A 126 2.49 -19.34 10.99
C GLY A 126 3.34 -18.62 12.04
N GLU A 127 4.53 -18.13 11.67
CA GLU A 127 5.45 -17.36 12.53
C GLU A 127 5.06 -15.87 12.58
N ALA A 128 4.27 -15.41 11.61
CA ALA A 128 3.68 -14.07 11.56
C ALA A 128 2.19 -14.16 11.24
N ALA A 129 1.36 -13.42 11.99
CA ALA A 129 -0.09 -13.42 11.82
C ALA A 129 -0.57 -12.50 10.70
N MET A 130 0.12 -11.38 10.50
CA MET A 130 -0.19 -10.37 9.49
C MET A 130 1.08 -9.86 8.82
N TYR A 131 0.96 -9.47 7.56
CA TYR A 131 2.03 -8.72 6.91
C TYR A 131 1.48 -7.64 5.99
N PHE A 132 2.29 -6.61 5.71
CA PHE A 132 1.98 -5.62 4.69
C PHE A 132 2.12 -6.26 3.30
N GLY A 133 1.06 -6.19 2.49
CA GLY A 133 1.07 -6.79 1.17
C GLY A 133 -0.08 -6.33 0.28
N SER A 134 -0.22 -7.00 -0.85
CA SER A 134 -1.29 -6.73 -1.80
C SER A 134 -2.37 -7.83 -1.80
N SER A 135 -3.52 -7.52 -2.39
CA SER A 135 -4.60 -8.50 -2.61
C SER A 135 -4.15 -9.77 -3.34
N ALA A 136 -3.08 -9.68 -4.16
CA ALA A 136 -2.51 -10.86 -4.81
C ALA A 136 -1.91 -11.88 -3.82
N GLY A 137 -1.38 -11.41 -2.69
CA GLY A 137 -0.88 -12.28 -1.63
C GLY A 137 -1.99 -13.13 -1.00
N VAL A 138 -3.19 -12.59 -0.87
CA VAL A 138 -4.35 -13.37 -0.37
C VAL A 138 -4.61 -14.58 -1.25
N LYS A 139 -4.69 -14.37 -2.57
CA LYS A 139 -4.91 -15.48 -3.50
C LYS A 139 -3.78 -16.51 -3.44
N MET A 140 -2.53 -16.05 -3.43
CA MET A 140 -1.36 -16.91 -3.38
C MET A 140 -1.42 -17.88 -2.19
N PHE A 141 -1.65 -17.39 -0.98
CA PHE A 141 -1.69 -18.23 0.21
C PHE A 141 -2.94 -19.09 0.29
N ARG A 142 -4.07 -18.63 -0.23
CA ARG A 142 -5.27 -19.48 -0.31
C ARG A 142 -5.08 -20.65 -1.27
N ASP A 143 -4.40 -20.44 -2.40
CA ASP A 143 -4.05 -21.53 -3.33
C ASP A 143 -3.10 -22.55 -2.66
N GLU A 144 -2.34 -22.14 -1.66
CA GLU A 144 -1.51 -23.01 -0.80
C GLU A 144 -2.29 -23.64 0.37
N GLY A 145 -3.58 -23.35 0.54
CA GLY A 145 -4.45 -23.90 1.58
C GLY A 145 -4.45 -23.12 2.90
N ILE A 146 -3.83 -21.93 2.96
CA ILE A 146 -3.84 -21.07 4.14
C ILE A 146 -5.06 -20.14 4.06
N ASP A 147 -5.90 -20.18 5.09
CA ASP A 147 -7.09 -19.32 5.14
C ASP A 147 -6.70 -17.86 5.39
N THR A 148 -6.60 -17.13 4.31
CA THR A 148 -6.08 -15.76 4.27
C THR A 148 -7.18 -14.79 3.86
N ILE A 149 -7.25 -13.65 4.53
CA ILE A 149 -8.11 -12.51 4.21
C ILE A 149 -7.28 -11.25 4.03
N PHE A 150 -7.92 -10.19 3.54
CA PHE A 150 -7.31 -8.88 3.36
C PHE A 150 -8.02 -7.82 4.19
N LEU A 151 -7.25 -7.01 4.93
CA LEU A 151 -7.76 -5.88 5.68
C LEU A 151 -7.19 -4.56 5.15
N PRO A 152 -7.99 -3.48 5.16
CA PRO A 152 -7.54 -2.14 4.79
C PRO A 152 -6.59 -1.56 5.85
N PHE A 153 -5.95 -0.44 5.53
CA PHE A 153 -5.32 0.41 6.54
C PHE A 153 -6.40 1.03 7.45
N PHE A 154 -6.08 1.09 8.72
CA PHE A 154 -6.92 1.74 9.74
C PHE A 154 -6.34 3.10 10.08
N SER A 155 -7.13 4.16 9.91
CA SER A 155 -6.76 5.49 10.36
C SER A 155 -7.16 5.73 11.83
N GLN A 156 -6.56 6.72 12.47
CA GLN A 156 -6.86 7.05 13.87
C GLN A 156 -8.27 7.61 14.08
N ASN A 157 -8.88 8.17 13.03
CA ASN A 157 -10.27 8.67 13.09
C ASN A 157 -11.32 7.57 12.87
N GLY A 158 -10.90 6.30 12.79
CA GLY A 158 -11.76 5.14 12.58
C GLY A 158 -12.11 4.86 11.11
N GLU A 159 -11.65 5.68 10.17
CA GLU A 159 -11.82 5.41 8.75
C GLU A 159 -10.92 4.27 8.29
N LYS A 160 -11.37 3.57 7.26
CA LYS A 160 -10.61 2.52 6.58
C LYS A 160 -10.19 3.01 5.21
N TRP A 161 -8.96 2.76 4.86
CA TRP A 161 -8.37 3.18 3.59
C TRP A 161 -7.66 2.03 2.90
N ILE A 162 -7.73 1.98 1.59
CA ILE A 162 -6.85 1.15 0.78
C ILE A 162 -5.93 2.02 -0.04
N MET A 163 -4.71 1.55 -0.22
CA MET A 163 -3.81 2.15 -1.19
C MET A 163 -3.87 1.34 -2.49
N THR A 164 -3.76 2.02 -3.62
CA THR A 164 -3.74 1.38 -4.93
C THR A 164 -2.71 2.03 -5.84
N THR A 165 -2.33 1.30 -6.87
CA THR A 165 -1.50 1.80 -7.96
C THR A 165 -1.99 1.19 -9.27
N PRO A 166 -1.83 1.88 -10.41
CA PRO A 166 -2.08 1.26 -11.70
C PRO A 166 -1.27 -0.03 -11.85
N TYR A 167 -1.93 -1.14 -12.13
CA TYR A 167 -1.27 -2.44 -12.30
C TYR A 167 -0.49 -2.52 -13.60
N PHE A 168 -1.07 -1.94 -14.66
CA PHE A 168 -0.44 -1.84 -15.97
C PHE A 168 -0.27 -0.38 -16.36
N GLN A 169 0.92 -0.05 -16.81
CA GLN A 169 1.22 1.19 -17.47
C GLN A 169 1.52 0.88 -18.94
N ILE A 170 0.76 1.49 -19.84
CA ILE A 170 0.92 1.27 -21.29
C ILE A 170 1.43 2.55 -21.90
N ALA A 171 2.63 2.48 -22.47
CA ALA A 171 3.22 3.57 -23.23
C ALA A 171 3.31 3.18 -24.72
N LEU A 172 3.02 4.12 -25.59
CA LEU A 172 3.28 3.98 -27.02
C LEU A 172 4.70 4.45 -27.32
N ASN A 173 5.43 3.68 -28.16
CA ASN A 173 6.77 4.05 -28.56
C ASN A 173 6.71 5.38 -29.35
N ARG A 174 7.60 6.31 -29.02
CA ARG A 174 7.71 7.62 -29.67
C ARG A 174 7.96 7.53 -31.21
N ASP A 175 8.65 6.48 -31.66
CA ASP A 175 8.91 6.29 -33.09
C ASP A 175 7.62 6.14 -33.92
N LEU A 176 6.50 5.82 -33.29
CA LEU A 176 5.18 5.77 -33.95
C LEU A 176 4.70 7.14 -34.44
N GLU A 177 5.30 8.24 -33.96
CA GLU A 177 5.03 9.60 -34.50
C GLU A 177 5.42 9.72 -35.97
N GLN A 178 6.43 8.95 -36.38
CA GLN A 178 6.98 8.95 -37.73
C GLN A 178 6.36 7.90 -38.67
N ASP A 179 5.53 6.99 -38.14
CA ASP A 179 4.87 5.90 -38.89
C ASP A 179 3.38 5.87 -38.60
N THR A 180 2.60 6.62 -39.37
CA THR A 180 1.16 6.75 -39.22
C THR A 180 0.43 5.41 -39.29
N ALA A 181 0.82 4.53 -40.25
CA ALA A 181 0.17 3.24 -40.41
C ALA A 181 0.39 2.31 -39.21
N ARG A 182 1.59 2.30 -38.67
CA ARG A 182 1.95 1.53 -37.48
C ARG A 182 1.30 2.12 -36.23
N ARG A 183 1.24 3.45 -36.12
CA ARG A 183 0.53 4.16 -35.05
C ARG A 183 -0.95 3.81 -35.01
N GLU A 184 -1.63 3.83 -36.16
CA GLU A 184 -3.05 3.45 -36.23
C GLU A 184 -3.30 2.00 -35.76
N LYS A 185 -2.41 1.06 -36.11
CA LYS A 185 -2.49 -0.32 -35.61
C LYS A 185 -2.28 -0.39 -34.11
N ALA A 186 -1.28 0.30 -33.57
CA ALA A 186 -1.01 0.36 -32.14
C ALA A 186 -2.20 0.96 -31.37
N MET A 187 -2.80 2.04 -31.89
CA MET A 187 -4.01 2.63 -31.30
C MET A 187 -5.21 1.69 -31.30
N LYS A 188 -5.40 0.88 -32.37
CA LYS A 188 -6.46 -0.14 -32.38
C LYS A 188 -6.25 -1.18 -31.28
N VAL A 189 -5.02 -1.67 -31.09
CA VAL A 189 -4.69 -2.61 -30.00
C VAL A 189 -4.97 -1.96 -28.65
N LEU A 190 -4.49 -0.74 -28.42
CA LEU A 190 -4.71 -0.01 -27.19
C LEU A 190 -6.20 0.15 -26.88
N ASN A 191 -7.00 0.56 -27.88
CA ASN A 191 -8.44 0.72 -27.72
C ASN A 191 -9.16 -0.60 -27.38
N VAL A 192 -8.69 -1.74 -27.92
CA VAL A 192 -9.22 -3.05 -27.53
C VAL A 192 -8.86 -3.36 -26.07
N MET A 193 -7.62 -3.14 -25.66
CA MET A 193 -7.18 -3.38 -24.27
C MET A 193 -7.93 -2.49 -23.26
N LEU A 194 -8.25 -1.26 -23.65
CA LEU A 194 -8.97 -0.29 -22.83
C LEU A 194 -10.50 -0.42 -22.93
N SER A 195 -11.02 -1.31 -23.80
CA SER A 195 -12.47 -1.51 -23.94
C SER A 195 -13.08 -2.09 -22.65
N GLU A 196 -14.35 -1.78 -22.39
CA GLU A 196 -15.10 -2.34 -21.26
C GLU A 196 -15.10 -3.87 -21.27
N GLN A 197 -15.17 -4.48 -22.45
CA GLN A 197 -15.14 -5.94 -22.60
C GLN A 197 -13.82 -6.53 -22.12
N ALA A 198 -12.67 -5.95 -22.52
CA ALA A 198 -11.36 -6.41 -22.09
C ALA A 198 -11.15 -6.15 -20.60
N GLN A 199 -11.54 -4.97 -20.10
CA GLN A 199 -11.46 -4.62 -18.68
C GLN A 199 -12.33 -5.53 -17.82
N ASN A 200 -13.55 -5.84 -18.25
CA ASN A 200 -14.42 -6.78 -17.54
C ASN A 200 -13.82 -8.19 -17.47
N ARG A 201 -13.15 -8.63 -18.53
CA ARG A 201 -12.43 -9.91 -18.55
C ARG A 201 -11.23 -9.90 -17.59
N ILE A 202 -10.42 -8.86 -17.62
CA ILE A 202 -9.28 -8.71 -16.71
C ILE A 202 -9.73 -8.78 -15.24
N VAL A 203 -10.79 -8.05 -14.90
CA VAL A 203 -11.33 -8.04 -13.52
C VAL A 203 -11.93 -9.39 -13.13
N SER A 204 -12.61 -10.08 -14.05
CA SER A 204 -13.25 -11.37 -13.76
C SER A 204 -12.26 -12.54 -13.66
N GLU A 205 -11.19 -12.51 -14.46
CA GLU A 205 -10.15 -13.55 -14.45
C GLU A 205 -9.04 -13.26 -13.46
N GLY A 206 -8.69 -11.97 -13.27
CA GLY A 206 -7.61 -11.53 -12.39
C GLY A 206 -7.96 -11.56 -10.91
N GLN A 207 -9.23 -11.64 -10.55
CA GLN A 207 -9.78 -11.58 -9.19
C GLN A 207 -9.21 -10.40 -8.36
N ASP A 208 -10.10 -9.70 -7.66
CA ASP A 208 -9.73 -8.63 -6.73
C ASP A 208 -8.85 -7.51 -7.32
N ILE A 209 -8.95 -7.31 -8.64
CA ILE A 209 -8.33 -6.19 -9.38
C ILE A 209 -9.41 -5.14 -9.63
N LEU A 210 -9.09 -3.88 -9.33
CA LEU A 210 -9.97 -2.76 -9.65
C LEU A 210 -9.80 -2.38 -11.12
N SER A 211 -10.93 -2.18 -11.83
CA SER A 211 -10.91 -1.56 -13.16
C SER A 211 -10.75 -0.05 -13.02
N TYR A 212 -10.07 0.58 -13.99
CA TYR A 212 -10.11 2.03 -14.13
C TYR A 212 -11.42 2.49 -14.83
N SER A 213 -12.18 1.60 -15.44
CA SER A 213 -13.45 1.91 -16.09
C SER A 213 -14.60 1.86 -15.09
N GLN A 214 -15.35 2.96 -14.98
CA GLN A 214 -16.52 3.06 -14.09
C GLN A 214 -17.68 2.14 -14.51
N ASN A 215 -17.70 1.70 -15.79
CA ASN A 215 -18.74 0.82 -16.31
C ASN A 215 -18.48 -0.67 -16.03
N VAL A 216 -17.31 -1.01 -15.51
CA VAL A 216 -16.97 -2.39 -15.12
C VAL A 216 -17.33 -2.60 -13.67
N PRO A 217 -18.23 -3.55 -13.34
CA PRO A 217 -18.67 -3.78 -11.97
C PRO A 217 -17.51 -4.19 -11.07
N LEU A 218 -17.54 -3.70 -9.82
CA LEU A 218 -16.62 -4.14 -8.77
C LEU A 218 -16.85 -5.63 -8.47
N ARG A 219 -15.80 -6.43 -8.62
CA ARG A 219 -15.81 -7.88 -8.38
C ARG A 219 -14.74 -8.21 -7.35
N LEU A 220 -15.12 -8.19 -6.09
CA LEU A 220 -14.27 -8.63 -5.00
C LEU A 220 -14.73 -10.01 -4.50
N THR A 221 -13.77 -10.89 -4.25
CA THR A 221 -14.03 -12.17 -3.58
C THR A 221 -14.44 -11.91 -2.13
N GLU A 222 -14.98 -12.93 -1.46
CA GLU A 222 -15.36 -12.79 -0.05
C GLU A 222 -14.17 -12.56 0.88
N TYR A 223 -12.95 -12.88 0.44
CA TYR A 223 -11.72 -12.64 1.21
C TYR A 223 -11.34 -11.17 1.30
N LEU A 224 -11.90 -10.36 0.39
CA LEU A 224 -11.76 -8.91 0.35
C LEU A 224 -13.09 -8.20 0.69
N LYS A 225 -14.02 -8.87 1.36
CA LYS A 225 -15.33 -8.29 1.73
C LYS A 225 -15.19 -6.99 2.53
N ASP A 226 -14.18 -6.92 3.42
CA ASP A 226 -13.92 -5.77 4.28
C ASP A 226 -13.37 -4.56 3.50
N VAL A 227 -12.97 -4.76 2.24
CA VAL A 227 -12.53 -3.70 1.33
C VAL A 227 -13.69 -3.15 0.49
N ARG A 228 -14.80 -3.87 0.38
CA ARG A 228 -15.91 -3.46 -0.49
C ARG A 228 -16.47 -2.08 -0.12
N SER A 229 -16.82 -1.87 1.15
CA SER A 229 -17.32 -0.58 1.62
C SER A 229 -16.29 0.53 1.41
N VAL A 230 -15.01 0.24 1.64
CA VAL A 230 -13.91 1.19 1.47
C VAL A 230 -13.81 1.68 0.01
N VAL A 231 -14.01 0.76 -0.96
CA VAL A 231 -14.05 1.11 -2.39
C VAL A 231 -15.32 1.89 -2.74
N GLU A 232 -16.48 1.44 -2.25
CA GLU A 232 -17.78 2.07 -2.51
C GLU A 232 -17.86 3.49 -1.90
N GLU A 233 -17.22 3.72 -0.76
CA GLU A 233 -17.07 5.03 -0.11
C GLU A 233 -15.98 5.90 -0.72
N ASN A 234 -15.25 5.38 -1.73
CA ASN A 234 -14.12 6.05 -2.40
C ASN A 234 -12.95 6.41 -1.44
N HIS A 235 -12.74 5.60 -0.39
CA HIS A 235 -11.59 5.70 0.50
C HIS A 235 -10.37 5.00 -0.11
N MET A 236 -10.05 5.38 -1.34
CA MET A 236 -8.92 4.86 -2.11
C MET A 236 -7.85 5.92 -2.28
N TYR A 237 -6.63 5.59 -1.91
CA TYR A 237 -5.47 6.42 -2.09
C TYR A 237 -4.59 5.86 -3.23
N ILE A 238 -4.37 6.65 -4.27
CA ILE A 238 -3.39 6.31 -5.31
C ILE A 238 -2.03 6.82 -4.85
N ARG A 239 -1.09 5.90 -4.64
CA ARG A 239 0.25 6.25 -4.13
C ARG A 239 1.00 7.20 -5.06
N ILE A 240 1.82 8.05 -4.48
CA ILE A 240 2.87 8.77 -5.19
C ILE A 240 4.01 7.79 -5.44
N ALA A 241 4.52 7.76 -6.66
CA ALA A 241 5.54 6.81 -7.09
C ALA A 241 6.56 7.51 -8.00
N SER A 242 7.36 8.43 -7.44
CA SER A 242 8.55 8.96 -8.09
C SER A 242 9.81 8.30 -7.55
N ASN A 243 10.86 8.22 -8.37
CA ASN A 243 12.12 7.60 -7.95
C ASN A 243 12.71 8.31 -6.72
N ASP A 244 12.65 9.64 -6.68
CA ASP A 244 13.14 10.40 -5.54
C ASP A 244 12.35 10.08 -4.27
N PHE A 245 11.02 9.98 -4.36
CA PHE A 245 10.17 9.65 -3.22
C PHE A 245 10.43 8.23 -2.70
N PHE A 246 10.68 7.26 -3.59
CA PHE A 246 11.08 5.90 -3.21
C PHE A 246 12.39 5.89 -2.41
N ALA A 247 13.43 6.50 -2.97
CA ALA A 247 14.75 6.51 -2.37
C ALA A 247 14.78 7.21 -1.00
N VAL A 248 14.14 8.38 -0.91
CA VAL A 248 14.04 9.14 0.33
C VAL A 248 13.21 8.39 1.37
N SER A 249 12.08 7.76 0.97
CA SER A 249 11.28 6.94 1.88
C SER A 249 12.09 5.79 2.46
N LYS A 250 12.89 5.11 1.64
CA LYS A 250 13.75 4.02 2.11
C LYS A 250 14.75 4.51 3.15
N ASP A 251 15.46 5.59 2.88
CA ASP A 251 16.46 6.13 3.80
C ASP A 251 15.82 6.55 5.14
N VAL A 252 14.77 7.34 5.07
CA VAL A 252 14.18 7.96 6.27
C VAL A 252 13.37 6.96 7.10
N VAL A 253 12.52 6.15 6.47
CA VAL A 253 11.70 5.16 7.20
C VAL A 253 12.57 4.09 7.82
N SER A 254 13.64 3.64 7.14
CA SER A 254 14.58 2.68 7.75
C SER A 254 15.24 3.26 9.00
N LYS A 255 15.64 4.52 8.98
CA LYS A 255 16.21 5.19 10.15
C LYS A 255 15.19 5.37 11.29
N MET A 256 13.91 5.57 10.98
CA MET A 256 12.85 5.57 11.98
C MET A 256 12.70 4.20 12.63
N ILE A 257 12.68 3.12 11.84
CA ILE A 257 12.59 1.74 12.33
C ILE A 257 13.82 1.38 13.17
N ALA A 258 15.01 1.83 12.77
CA ALA A 258 16.24 1.65 13.54
C ALA A 258 16.29 2.49 14.83
N GLY A 259 15.33 3.39 15.05
CA GLY A 259 15.33 4.29 16.22
C GLY A 259 16.32 5.45 16.12
N GLU A 260 16.87 5.71 14.94
CA GLU A 260 17.85 6.78 14.69
C GLU A 260 17.20 8.15 14.49
N LEU A 261 15.94 8.20 14.04
CA LEU A 261 15.18 9.42 13.82
C LEU A 261 13.86 9.41 14.57
N THR A 262 13.55 10.51 15.24
CA THR A 262 12.20 10.80 15.72
C THR A 262 11.30 11.18 14.53
N ALA A 263 9.97 11.23 14.72
CA ALA A 263 9.03 11.65 13.69
C ALA A 263 9.36 13.04 13.12
N GLU A 264 9.64 14.01 13.99
CA GLU A 264 10.02 15.38 13.57
C GLU A 264 11.33 15.39 12.77
N GLN A 265 12.37 14.69 13.24
CA GLN A 265 13.64 14.58 12.52
C GLN A 265 13.47 13.89 11.16
N ALA A 266 12.62 12.87 11.09
CA ALA A 266 12.30 12.15 9.86
C ALA A 266 11.60 13.06 8.85
N TYR A 267 10.59 13.82 9.28
CA TYR A 267 9.94 14.82 8.45
C TYR A 267 10.94 15.84 7.88
N GLN A 268 11.79 16.41 8.73
CA GLN A 268 12.79 17.40 8.31
C GLN A 268 13.82 16.80 7.34
N ALA A 269 14.32 15.61 7.65
CA ALA A 269 15.27 14.91 6.77
C ALA A 269 14.69 14.57 5.41
N PHE A 270 13.43 14.09 5.38
CA PHE A 270 12.72 13.77 4.16
C PHE A 270 12.51 15.01 3.29
N ASN A 271 12.01 16.08 3.90
CA ASN A 271 11.78 17.35 3.21
C ASN A 271 13.06 17.94 2.63
N ALA A 272 14.15 17.93 3.39
CA ALA A 272 15.44 18.40 2.94
C ALA A 272 15.97 17.60 1.74
N GLN A 273 15.82 16.27 1.76
CA GLN A 273 16.26 15.41 0.66
C GLN A 273 15.41 15.59 -0.61
N LEU A 274 14.10 15.82 -0.49
CA LEU A 274 13.26 16.13 -1.66
C LEU A 274 13.61 17.47 -2.33
N LEU A 275 14.09 18.42 -1.56
CA LEU A 275 14.44 19.78 -2.05
C LEU A 275 15.89 19.87 -2.55
N ALA A 276 16.75 18.91 -2.22
CA ALA A 276 18.15 18.85 -2.66
C ALA A 276 18.27 18.43 -4.13
#